data_6c01e5abc6e8298bbcd615dff9bb9e8d
#
_entry.id   6c01e5abc6e8298bbcd615dff9bb9e8d
#
_cell.length_a   1.000
_cell.length_b   1.000
_cell.length_c   1.000
_cell.angle_alpha   90.00
_cell.angle_beta   90.00
_cell.angle_gamma   90.00
#
_symmetry.space_group_name_H-M   'P 1'
#
loop_
_entity.id
_entity.type
_entity.pdbx_description
1 polymer ?
#
loop_
_entity_poly.entity_id
_entity_poly.type
_entity_poly.pdbx_seq_one_letter_code
_entity_poly.pdbx_strand_id
1 'polypeptide(L)'
;MALAYYLQNKAVITVSGSHSGIGKTLLAESILTLVKDFAAIKITIEDFFTAVSFDDASIMVPGKDTFRLKTSGASQVVWVRTSEQHLVETMEQALSVLGSYNGLLIEGNSIATYIEPDLSFFVYGGGIQTMKPSRLYALQKARVIIHNIRDEAIDHYQADKELRDLNTRATVVSLNLSDKNTVQLFLKETLKQHVGGMLRHGSAA
;
A
#
# COMPACT_ATOMS: atom_id res chain seq x y z
N MET A 1 -15.46 -9.53 -10.03
CA MET A 1 -15.10 -9.55 -11.48
C MET A 1 -14.94 -8.14 -12.07
N ALA A 2 -15.66 -7.13 -11.60
CA ALA A 2 -15.62 -5.80 -12.18
C ALA A 2 -14.26 -5.09 -12.04
N LEU A 3 -13.64 -5.10 -10.86
CA LEU A 3 -12.33 -4.47 -10.65
C LEU A 3 -11.21 -5.08 -11.52
N ALA A 4 -11.26 -6.37 -11.80
CA ALA A 4 -10.26 -7.05 -12.63
C ALA A 4 -10.16 -6.47 -14.05
N TYR A 5 -11.28 -5.98 -14.62
CA TYR A 5 -11.27 -5.34 -15.93
C TYR A 5 -10.41 -4.08 -15.96
N TYR A 6 -10.51 -3.22 -14.95
CA TYR A 6 -9.73 -1.98 -14.86
C TYR A 6 -8.25 -2.22 -14.59
N LEU A 7 -7.91 -3.35 -13.97
CA LEU A 7 -6.56 -3.70 -13.57
C LEU A 7 -5.80 -4.53 -14.59
N GLN A 8 -6.44 -4.92 -15.71
CA GLN A 8 -5.79 -5.68 -16.77
C GLN A 8 -4.58 -4.93 -17.33
N ASN A 9 -3.48 -5.66 -17.51
CA ASN A 9 -2.21 -5.13 -18.06
C ASN A 9 -1.61 -3.97 -17.24
N LYS A 10 -1.96 -3.86 -15.95
CA LYS A 10 -1.38 -2.90 -15.01
C LYS A 10 -0.64 -3.65 -13.91
N ALA A 11 0.51 -3.14 -13.49
CA ALA A 11 1.13 -3.63 -12.26
C ALA A 11 0.38 -3.06 -11.06
N VAL A 12 -0.07 -3.94 -10.17
CA VAL A 12 -0.84 -3.55 -8.98
C VAL A 12 -0.04 -3.85 -7.72
N ILE A 13 0.20 -2.80 -6.94
CA ILE A 13 0.86 -2.92 -5.63
C ILE A 13 -0.12 -2.48 -4.55
N THR A 14 -0.27 -3.28 -3.49
CA THR A 14 -1.08 -2.89 -2.33
C THR A 14 -0.23 -2.68 -1.09
N VAL A 15 -0.60 -1.68 -0.28
CA VAL A 15 0.01 -1.39 1.02
C VAL A 15 -1.08 -1.40 2.08
N SER A 16 -1.01 -2.39 2.95
CA SER A 16 -1.91 -2.62 4.07
C SER A 16 -1.16 -2.51 5.40
N GLY A 17 -1.85 -2.60 6.54
CA GLY A 17 -1.13 -2.57 7.82
C GLY A 17 -2.00 -2.75 9.05
N SER A 18 -1.35 -3.08 10.18
CA SER A 18 -1.99 -3.49 11.43
C SER A 18 -2.87 -2.42 12.07
N HIS A 19 -2.48 -1.14 11.97
CA HIS A 19 -3.26 -0.02 12.52
C HIS A 19 -2.97 1.31 11.81
N SER A 20 -3.68 2.36 12.20
CA SER A 20 -3.41 3.72 11.72
C SER A 20 -2.05 4.21 12.25
N GLY A 21 -1.31 4.96 11.43
CA GLY A 21 -0.01 5.53 11.84
C GLY A 21 1.15 4.52 11.86
N ILE A 22 0.95 3.26 11.45
CA ILE A 22 2.02 2.23 11.46
C ILE A 22 3.11 2.46 10.40
N GLY A 23 2.90 3.34 9.43
CA GLY A 23 3.88 3.62 8.38
C GLY A 23 3.45 3.20 6.97
N LYS A 24 2.16 2.88 6.75
CA LYS A 24 1.67 2.53 5.40
C LYS A 24 2.00 3.59 4.37
N THR A 25 1.64 4.83 4.64
CA THR A 25 1.89 5.95 3.72
C THR A 25 3.38 6.19 3.52
N LEU A 26 4.20 6.04 4.56
CA LEU A 26 5.66 6.15 4.44
C LEU A 26 6.24 5.08 3.51
N LEU A 27 5.75 3.85 3.59
CA LEU A 27 6.14 2.78 2.68
C LEU A 27 5.64 3.06 1.25
N ALA A 28 4.39 3.51 1.10
CA ALA A 28 3.80 3.88 -0.18
C ALA A 28 4.58 5.00 -0.89
N GLU A 29 4.98 6.04 -0.14
CA GLU A 29 5.88 7.10 -0.63
C GLU A 29 7.20 6.53 -1.15
N SER A 30 7.83 5.67 -0.35
CA SER A 30 9.12 5.07 -0.72
C SER A 30 8.99 4.22 -2.00
N ILE A 31 7.89 3.49 -2.19
CA ILE A 31 7.61 2.76 -3.41
C ILE A 31 7.44 3.71 -4.60
N LEU A 32 6.63 4.77 -4.44
CA LEU A 32 6.34 5.73 -5.52
C LEU A 32 7.58 6.49 -6.01
N THR A 33 8.59 6.67 -5.17
CA THR A 33 9.88 7.25 -5.62
C THR A 33 10.66 6.32 -6.54
N LEU A 34 10.40 5.03 -6.51
CA LEU A 34 11.15 4.01 -7.24
C LEU A 34 10.44 3.54 -8.53
N VAL A 35 9.14 3.71 -8.63
CA VAL A 35 8.34 3.28 -9.79
C VAL A 35 7.99 4.44 -10.70
N LYS A 36 7.77 4.13 -12.00
CA LYS A 36 7.46 5.14 -13.01
C LYS A 36 6.00 4.99 -13.47
N ASP A 37 5.32 6.13 -13.66
CA ASP A 37 3.95 6.19 -14.21
C ASP A 37 2.93 5.38 -13.40
N PHE A 38 3.08 5.38 -12.07
CA PHE A 38 2.10 4.80 -11.15
C PHE A 38 1.08 5.85 -10.72
N ALA A 39 -0.20 5.50 -10.83
CA ALA A 39 -1.26 6.18 -10.10
C ALA A 39 -1.34 5.65 -8.66
N ALA A 40 -1.95 6.41 -7.76
CA ALA A 40 -2.18 5.96 -6.39
C ALA A 40 -3.64 6.15 -5.98
N ILE A 41 -4.18 5.18 -5.23
CA ILE A 41 -5.49 5.26 -4.59
C ILE A 41 -5.30 5.13 -3.08
N LYS A 42 -5.78 6.13 -2.33
CA LYS A 42 -5.91 6.06 -0.87
C LYS A 42 -7.33 5.67 -0.51
N ILE A 43 -7.50 4.58 0.25
CA ILE A 43 -8.80 4.13 0.73
C ILE A 43 -8.94 4.48 2.22
N THR A 44 -10.05 5.12 2.56
CA THR A 44 -10.49 5.37 3.94
C THR A 44 -11.87 4.76 4.11
N ILE A 45 -12.00 3.80 5.02
CA ILE A 45 -13.29 3.21 5.37
C ILE A 45 -13.94 4.05 6.44
N GLU A 46 -15.14 4.54 6.14
CA GLU A 46 -16.00 5.32 7.01
C GLU A 46 -17.48 5.07 6.65
N ASP A 47 -18.38 5.18 7.64
CA ASP A 47 -19.77 4.74 7.47
C ASP A 47 -20.73 5.87 7.08
N PHE A 48 -20.27 7.14 7.11
CA PHE A 48 -21.18 8.28 7.03
C PHE A 48 -21.41 8.81 5.63
N PHE A 49 -20.48 8.62 4.70
CA PHE A 49 -20.65 9.03 3.31
C PHE A 49 -19.70 8.33 2.35
N THR A 50 -20.03 8.37 1.07
CA THR A 50 -19.19 7.84 -0.01
C THR A 50 -18.75 8.99 -0.92
N ALA A 51 -17.44 9.06 -1.20
CA ALA A 51 -16.88 10.07 -2.09
C ALA A 51 -15.61 9.56 -2.79
N VAL A 52 -15.47 9.98 -4.05
CA VAL A 52 -14.23 9.82 -4.84
C VAL A 52 -13.71 11.23 -5.10
N SER A 53 -12.57 11.58 -4.53
CA SER A 53 -11.93 12.89 -4.68
C SER A 53 -10.63 12.73 -5.47
N PHE A 54 -10.45 13.53 -6.51
CA PHE A 54 -9.25 13.51 -7.38
C PHE A 54 -8.83 14.92 -7.85
N ASP A 55 -9.56 15.95 -7.42
CA ASP A 55 -9.22 17.35 -7.67
C ASP A 55 -8.10 17.85 -6.76
N ASP A 56 -7.35 18.83 -7.22
CA ASP A 56 -6.20 19.38 -6.49
C ASP A 56 -6.58 19.95 -5.12
N ALA A 57 -7.76 20.53 -4.96
CA ALA A 57 -8.19 21.10 -3.68
C ALA A 57 -8.36 20.03 -2.61
N SER A 58 -8.75 18.81 -3.00
CA SER A 58 -8.90 17.65 -2.11
C SER A 58 -7.58 16.90 -1.89
N ILE A 59 -6.76 16.78 -2.94
CA ILE A 59 -5.55 15.96 -2.94
C ILE A 59 -4.34 16.71 -2.38
N MET A 60 -4.16 17.99 -2.76
CA MET A 60 -2.97 18.78 -2.47
C MET A 60 -3.03 19.51 -1.12
N VAL A 61 -3.72 18.95 -0.15
CA VAL A 61 -3.77 19.49 1.22
C VAL A 61 -2.52 19.08 2.01
N PRO A 62 -1.63 20.02 2.38
CA PRO A 62 -0.41 19.70 3.11
C PRO A 62 -0.66 18.88 4.38
N GLY A 63 0.18 17.88 4.63
CA GLY A 63 0.07 16.98 5.79
C GLY A 63 -0.90 15.82 5.62
N LYS A 64 -1.69 15.76 4.55
CA LYS A 64 -2.55 14.61 4.24
C LYS A 64 -1.79 13.50 3.50
N ASP A 65 -2.24 12.27 3.67
CA ASP A 65 -1.66 11.11 2.98
C ASP A 65 -1.69 11.28 1.45
N THR A 66 -2.78 11.82 0.90
CA THR A 66 -2.93 12.08 -0.54
C THR A 66 -1.90 13.06 -1.08
N PHE A 67 -1.61 14.14 -0.35
CA PHE A 67 -0.53 15.09 -0.68
C PHE A 67 0.83 14.38 -0.71
N ARG A 68 1.11 13.57 0.29
CA ARG A 68 2.35 12.81 0.40
C ARG A 68 2.52 11.85 -0.78
N LEU A 69 1.48 11.08 -1.13
CA LEU A 69 1.51 10.19 -2.30
C LEU A 69 1.77 10.96 -3.60
N LYS A 70 1.09 12.11 -3.79
CA LYS A 70 1.26 12.92 -4.99
C LYS A 70 2.67 13.48 -5.12
N THR A 71 3.21 14.04 -4.05
CA THR A 71 4.56 14.64 -4.02
C THR A 71 5.67 13.60 -4.08
N SER A 72 5.39 12.34 -3.76
CA SER A 72 6.34 11.23 -3.89
C SER A 72 6.39 10.62 -5.29
N GLY A 73 5.66 11.16 -6.25
CA GLY A 73 5.80 10.80 -7.66
C GLY A 73 4.65 10.00 -8.26
N ALA A 74 3.50 9.88 -7.57
CA ALA A 74 2.28 9.38 -8.19
C ALA A 74 1.85 10.30 -9.35
N SER A 75 1.62 9.73 -10.54
CA SER A 75 1.14 10.47 -11.71
C SER A 75 -0.23 11.10 -11.44
N GLN A 76 -1.10 10.35 -10.77
CA GLN A 76 -2.41 10.76 -10.33
C GLN A 76 -2.68 10.19 -8.95
N VAL A 77 -3.52 10.87 -8.15
CA VAL A 77 -3.97 10.37 -6.85
C VAL A 77 -5.46 10.49 -6.76
N VAL A 78 -6.10 9.42 -6.29
CA VAL A 78 -7.54 9.40 -5.98
C VAL A 78 -7.71 9.04 -4.50
N TRP A 79 -8.56 9.78 -3.81
CA TRP A 79 -8.97 9.48 -2.46
C TRP A 79 -10.37 8.91 -2.44
N VAL A 80 -10.48 7.64 -2.06
CA VAL A 80 -11.72 6.90 -1.87
C VAL A 80 -12.09 6.94 -0.39
N ARG A 81 -13.28 7.45 -0.08
CA ARG A 81 -13.91 7.40 1.24
C ARG A 81 -15.23 6.67 1.09
N THR A 82 -15.44 5.59 1.82
CA THR A 82 -16.61 4.73 1.61
C THR A 82 -16.76 3.74 2.76
N SER A 83 -17.95 3.16 2.91
CA SER A 83 -18.15 2.00 3.77
C SER A 83 -17.63 0.72 3.12
N GLU A 84 -17.43 -0.34 3.90
CA GLU A 84 -17.02 -1.64 3.35
C GLU A 84 -18.04 -2.19 2.34
N GLN A 85 -19.34 -1.92 2.54
CA GLN A 85 -20.42 -2.38 1.66
C GLN A 85 -20.36 -1.77 0.26
N HIS A 86 -19.94 -0.51 0.14
CA HIS A 86 -19.89 0.22 -1.13
C HIS A 86 -18.48 0.27 -1.73
N LEU A 87 -17.51 -0.46 -1.14
CA LEU A 87 -16.11 -0.37 -1.54
C LEU A 87 -15.89 -0.72 -3.01
N VAL A 88 -16.50 -1.79 -3.50
CA VAL A 88 -16.30 -2.26 -4.89
C VAL A 88 -16.81 -1.22 -5.88
N GLU A 89 -18.03 -0.74 -5.70
CA GLU A 89 -18.64 0.29 -6.56
C GLU A 89 -17.83 1.59 -6.54
N THR A 90 -17.41 2.03 -5.36
CA THR A 90 -16.62 3.27 -5.23
C THR A 90 -15.22 3.10 -5.85
N MET A 91 -14.63 1.91 -5.77
CA MET A 91 -13.36 1.63 -6.44
C MET A 91 -13.50 1.61 -7.96
N GLU A 92 -14.62 1.12 -8.53
CA GLU A 92 -14.87 1.22 -9.97
C GLU A 92 -14.95 2.67 -10.41
N GLN A 93 -15.65 3.52 -9.66
CA GLN A 93 -15.70 4.96 -9.92
C GLN A 93 -14.29 5.58 -9.84
N ALA A 94 -13.50 5.24 -8.80
CA ALA A 94 -12.15 5.74 -8.65
C ALA A 94 -11.23 5.31 -9.81
N LEU A 95 -11.34 4.08 -10.30
CA LEU A 95 -10.57 3.58 -11.42
C LEU A 95 -11.00 4.21 -12.74
N SER A 96 -12.28 4.56 -12.91
CA SER A 96 -12.81 5.19 -14.13
C SER A 96 -12.35 6.63 -14.32
N VAL A 97 -12.00 7.35 -13.24
CA VAL A 97 -11.50 8.74 -13.33
C VAL A 97 -9.99 8.83 -13.51
N LEU A 98 -9.27 7.72 -13.36
CA LEU A 98 -7.85 7.66 -13.65
C LEU A 98 -7.61 7.68 -15.16
N GLY A 99 -6.71 8.53 -15.61
CA GLY A 99 -6.25 8.59 -16.99
C GLY A 99 -5.28 7.46 -17.34
N SER A 100 -4.29 7.75 -18.18
CA SER A 100 -3.26 6.75 -18.55
C SER A 100 -2.26 6.58 -17.40
N TYR A 101 -1.99 5.32 -17.05
CA TYR A 101 -0.97 4.92 -16.06
C TYR A 101 -0.50 3.49 -16.36
N ASN A 102 0.73 3.15 -15.96
CA ASN A 102 1.29 1.81 -16.18
C ASN A 102 1.13 0.91 -14.95
N GLY A 103 1.07 1.47 -13.77
CA GLY A 103 0.88 0.73 -12.54
C GLY A 103 0.04 1.49 -11.53
N LEU A 104 -0.49 0.77 -10.56
CA LEU A 104 -1.38 1.28 -9.53
C LEU A 104 -0.87 0.88 -8.15
N LEU A 105 -0.73 1.86 -7.27
CA LEU A 105 -0.51 1.64 -5.86
C LEU A 105 -1.79 1.93 -5.10
N ILE A 106 -2.26 0.96 -4.29
CA ILE A 106 -3.45 1.11 -3.47
C ILE A 106 -3.08 1.01 -2.00
N GLU A 107 -3.34 2.07 -1.25
CA GLU A 107 -3.18 2.08 0.21
C GLU A 107 -4.52 1.86 0.90
N GLY A 108 -4.67 0.70 1.56
CA GLY A 108 -5.88 0.32 2.30
C GLY A 108 -5.91 -1.16 2.64
N ASN A 109 -6.64 -1.55 3.67
CA ASN A 109 -6.74 -2.95 4.09
C ASN A 109 -7.87 -3.71 3.36
N SER A 110 -9.05 -3.10 3.29
CA SER A 110 -10.27 -3.78 2.84
C SER A 110 -10.23 -4.23 1.37
N ILE A 111 -9.40 -3.58 0.55
CA ILE A 111 -9.24 -3.95 -0.87
C ILE A 111 -8.64 -5.34 -1.08
N ALA A 112 -7.87 -5.86 -0.13
CA ALA A 112 -7.25 -7.18 -0.21
C ALA A 112 -8.25 -8.32 -0.40
N THR A 113 -9.53 -8.11 -0.07
CA THR A 113 -10.60 -9.09 -0.27
C THR A 113 -11.06 -9.18 -1.73
N TYR A 114 -10.85 -8.13 -2.52
CA TYR A 114 -11.47 -7.96 -3.84
C TYR A 114 -10.52 -8.03 -5.02
N ILE A 115 -9.21 -7.93 -4.78
CA ILE A 115 -8.19 -7.96 -5.84
C ILE A 115 -7.03 -8.89 -5.48
N GLU A 116 -6.36 -9.41 -6.50
CA GLU A 116 -5.10 -10.13 -6.41
C GLU A 116 -4.01 -9.24 -7.01
N PRO A 117 -3.20 -8.55 -6.19
CA PRO A 117 -2.14 -7.68 -6.68
C PRO A 117 -0.89 -8.47 -7.11
N ASP A 118 -0.05 -7.87 -7.97
CA ASP A 118 1.26 -8.44 -8.31
C ASP A 118 2.19 -8.46 -7.10
N LEU A 119 2.06 -7.45 -6.23
CA LEU A 119 2.82 -7.36 -4.98
C LEU A 119 1.98 -6.74 -3.87
N SER A 120 1.90 -7.44 -2.74
CA SER A 120 1.17 -6.97 -1.55
C SER A 120 2.11 -6.83 -0.37
N PHE A 121 2.14 -5.63 0.20
CA PHE A 121 2.84 -5.32 1.45
C PHE A 121 1.87 -5.22 2.62
N PHE A 122 2.28 -5.75 3.75
CA PHE A 122 1.61 -5.52 5.03
C PHE A 122 2.61 -4.94 6.04
N VAL A 123 2.31 -3.76 6.57
CA VAL A 123 3.13 -3.13 7.62
C VAL A 123 2.59 -3.54 8.98
N TYR A 124 3.42 -4.22 9.74
CA TYR A 124 3.10 -4.70 11.09
C TYR A 124 3.80 -3.87 12.17
N GLY A 125 3.14 -3.66 13.30
CA GLY A 125 3.69 -2.97 14.46
C GLY A 125 2.99 -3.37 15.76
N GLY A 126 2.49 -4.62 15.81
CA GLY A 126 1.82 -5.18 16.98
C GLY A 126 0.31 -5.30 16.86
N GLY A 127 -0.31 -5.94 17.86
CA GLY A 127 -1.75 -5.98 18.02
C GLY A 127 -2.48 -7.01 17.14
N ILE A 128 -1.90 -8.18 16.83
CA ILE A 128 -2.55 -9.23 16.04
C ILE A 128 -3.92 -9.60 16.63
N GLN A 129 -3.99 -9.77 17.94
CA GLN A 129 -5.20 -10.22 18.64
C GLN A 129 -6.38 -9.22 18.57
N THR A 130 -6.08 -7.96 18.29
CA THR A 130 -7.07 -6.87 18.21
C THR A 130 -7.32 -6.38 16.80
N MET A 131 -6.76 -7.08 15.79
CA MET A 131 -6.94 -6.70 14.40
C MET A 131 -8.38 -6.91 13.94
N LYS A 132 -8.91 -5.91 13.20
CA LYS A 132 -10.17 -6.07 12.47
C LYS A 132 -10.04 -7.17 11.41
N PRO A 133 -11.13 -7.87 11.03
CA PRO A 133 -11.10 -8.95 10.03
C PRO A 133 -10.42 -8.57 8.72
N SER A 134 -10.69 -7.38 8.18
CA SER A 134 -10.07 -6.90 6.92
C SER A 134 -8.54 -6.76 7.02
N ARG A 135 -8.02 -6.39 8.20
CA ARG A 135 -6.57 -6.30 8.45
C ARG A 135 -5.93 -7.68 8.55
N LEU A 136 -6.59 -8.59 9.27
CA LEU A 136 -6.11 -9.97 9.39
C LEU A 136 -6.10 -10.67 8.03
N TYR A 137 -7.14 -10.47 7.22
CA TYR A 137 -7.20 -10.98 5.87
C TYR A 137 -6.06 -10.42 5.00
N ALA A 138 -5.80 -9.10 5.05
CA ALA A 138 -4.71 -8.48 4.33
C ALA A 138 -3.32 -9.01 4.76
N LEU A 139 -3.14 -9.28 6.06
CA LEU A 139 -1.92 -9.92 6.60
C LEU A 139 -1.73 -11.33 6.00
N GLN A 140 -2.78 -12.15 5.99
CA GLN A 140 -2.74 -13.52 5.48
C GLN A 140 -2.49 -13.60 3.97
N LYS A 141 -2.85 -12.55 3.23
CA LYS A 141 -2.66 -12.45 1.77
C LYS A 141 -1.39 -11.71 1.36
N ALA A 142 -0.69 -11.08 2.29
CA ALA A 142 0.51 -10.33 1.98
C ALA A 142 1.63 -11.23 1.42
N ARG A 143 2.33 -10.76 0.38
CA ARG A 143 3.57 -11.38 -0.11
C ARG A 143 4.78 -10.95 0.71
N VAL A 144 4.75 -9.71 1.21
CA VAL A 144 5.82 -9.15 2.03
C VAL A 144 5.20 -8.55 3.29
N ILE A 145 5.66 -8.99 4.44
CA ILE A 145 5.30 -8.42 5.74
C ILE A 145 6.50 -7.66 6.26
N ILE A 146 6.34 -6.36 6.44
CA ILE A 146 7.35 -5.50 7.05
C ILE A 146 6.98 -5.28 8.51
N HIS A 147 7.74 -5.88 9.42
CA HIS A 147 7.67 -5.55 10.82
C HIS A 147 8.39 -4.21 11.02
N ASN A 148 7.62 -3.13 11.20
CA ASN A 148 8.18 -1.79 11.39
C ASN A 148 8.72 -1.62 12.79
N ILE A 149 10.01 -1.86 12.97
CA ILE A 149 10.71 -1.72 14.23
C ILE A 149 11.05 -0.24 14.46
N ARG A 150 10.57 0.33 15.55
CA ARG A 150 10.86 1.73 15.93
C ARG A 150 11.90 1.80 17.05
N ASP A 151 12.07 0.72 17.78
CA ASP A 151 13.01 0.60 18.88
C ASP A 151 13.78 -0.73 18.73
N GLU A 152 15.08 -0.62 18.47
CA GLU A 152 15.96 -1.77 18.28
C GLU A 152 16.27 -2.52 19.59
N ALA A 153 15.98 -1.91 20.75
CA ALA A 153 16.19 -2.53 22.04
C ALA A 153 15.15 -3.59 22.42
N ILE A 154 14.04 -3.67 21.67
CA ILE A 154 12.97 -4.64 21.88
C ILE A 154 13.28 -5.93 21.11
N ASP A 155 13.18 -7.08 21.79
CA ASP A 155 13.24 -8.37 21.10
C ASP A 155 12.00 -8.57 20.20
N HIS A 156 12.23 -8.51 18.91
CA HIS A 156 11.18 -8.67 17.90
C HIS A 156 11.00 -10.12 17.41
N TYR A 157 11.84 -11.04 17.89
CA TYR A 157 11.87 -12.44 17.42
C TYR A 157 10.52 -13.15 17.56
N GLN A 158 9.86 -12.99 18.70
CA GLN A 158 8.57 -13.64 18.94
C GLN A 158 7.49 -13.13 17.98
N ALA A 159 7.44 -11.81 17.74
CA ALA A 159 6.51 -11.21 16.79
C ALA A 159 6.77 -11.67 15.35
N ASP A 160 8.02 -11.74 14.94
CA ASP A 160 8.40 -12.23 13.60
C ASP A 160 8.05 -13.71 13.42
N LYS A 161 8.19 -14.53 14.47
CA LYS A 161 7.76 -15.91 14.44
C LYS A 161 6.25 -16.04 14.28
N GLU A 162 5.47 -15.32 15.06
CA GLU A 162 4.00 -15.30 14.96
C GLU A 162 3.54 -14.88 13.56
N LEU A 163 4.19 -13.88 12.94
CA LEU A 163 3.88 -13.44 11.60
C LEU A 163 4.14 -14.54 10.55
N ARG A 164 5.25 -15.26 10.68
CA ARG A 164 5.56 -16.40 9.78
C ARG A 164 4.59 -17.56 9.95
N ASP A 165 4.13 -17.82 11.18
CA ASP A 165 3.15 -18.87 11.46
C ASP A 165 1.77 -18.51 10.88
N LEU A 166 1.38 -17.22 10.91
CA LEU A 166 0.13 -16.72 10.35
C LEU A 166 0.11 -16.68 8.82
N ASN A 167 1.25 -16.44 8.19
CA ASN A 167 1.39 -16.41 6.75
C ASN A 167 2.72 -17.04 6.31
N THR A 168 2.69 -18.36 6.13
CA THR A 168 3.87 -19.16 5.78
C THR A 168 4.43 -18.88 4.37
N ARG A 169 3.70 -18.14 3.54
CA ARG A 169 4.10 -17.81 2.16
C ARG A 169 4.74 -16.43 2.06
N ALA A 170 4.60 -15.60 3.09
CA ALA A 170 5.14 -14.25 3.07
C ALA A 170 6.64 -14.21 3.38
N THR A 171 7.33 -13.29 2.74
CA THR A 171 8.64 -12.84 3.21
C THR A 171 8.42 -11.89 4.40
N VAL A 172 8.90 -12.26 5.58
CA VAL A 172 8.84 -11.41 6.78
C VAL A 172 10.21 -10.76 6.99
N VAL A 173 10.22 -9.42 7.05
CA VAL A 173 11.43 -8.61 7.27
C VAL A 173 11.17 -7.57 8.33
N SER A 174 12.13 -7.39 9.24
CA SER A 174 12.13 -6.33 10.25
C SER A 174 12.93 -5.13 9.74
N LEU A 175 12.26 -3.98 9.59
CA LEU A 175 12.85 -2.74 9.10
C LEU A 175 12.35 -1.54 9.92
N ASN A 176 13.21 -0.57 10.13
CA ASN A 176 12.78 0.76 10.54
C ASN A 176 12.39 1.56 9.30
N LEU A 177 11.10 1.78 9.08
CA LEU A 177 10.62 2.53 7.90
C LEU A 177 11.06 3.99 7.87
N SER A 178 11.61 4.53 8.96
CA SER A 178 12.20 5.87 8.99
C SER A 178 13.64 5.89 8.43
N ASP A 179 14.31 4.75 8.33
CA ASP A 179 15.61 4.60 7.66
C ASP A 179 15.41 4.50 6.15
N LYS A 180 15.41 5.64 5.49
CA LYS A 180 15.16 5.74 4.05
C LYS A 180 16.14 4.91 3.21
N ASN A 181 17.40 4.83 3.61
CA ASN A 181 18.43 4.13 2.82
C ASN A 181 18.20 2.62 2.85
N THR A 182 18.03 2.04 4.02
CA THR A 182 17.75 0.61 4.17
C THR A 182 16.43 0.23 3.50
N VAL A 183 15.38 1.04 3.67
CA VAL A 183 14.09 0.83 3.02
C VAL A 183 14.20 0.86 1.50
N GLN A 184 14.93 1.83 0.94
CA GLN A 184 15.10 1.92 -0.51
C GLN A 184 15.90 0.74 -1.10
N LEU A 185 16.95 0.29 -0.42
CA LEU A 185 17.70 -0.89 -0.86
C LEU A 185 16.81 -2.13 -0.90
N PHE A 186 16.08 -2.39 0.18
CA PHE A 186 15.14 -3.51 0.25
C PHE A 186 14.06 -3.42 -0.84
N LEU A 187 13.45 -2.26 -1.02
CA LEU A 187 12.39 -2.07 -2.00
C LEU A 187 12.89 -2.23 -3.45
N LYS A 188 14.08 -1.74 -3.79
CA LYS A 188 14.66 -1.91 -5.14
C LYS A 188 14.76 -3.39 -5.52
N GLU A 189 15.26 -4.24 -4.63
CA GLU A 189 15.37 -5.67 -4.90
C GLU A 189 13.98 -6.33 -4.98
N THR A 190 13.08 -6.02 -4.05
CA THR A 190 11.74 -6.57 -4.02
C THR A 190 10.92 -6.18 -5.26
N LEU A 191 10.93 -4.88 -5.62
CA LEU A 191 10.20 -4.38 -6.78
C LEU A 191 10.77 -4.92 -8.09
N LYS A 192 12.08 -5.09 -8.21
CA LYS A 192 12.74 -5.67 -9.38
C LYS A 192 12.21 -7.07 -9.70
N GLN A 193 11.96 -7.86 -8.68
CA GLN A 193 11.45 -9.23 -8.84
C GLN A 193 9.98 -9.28 -9.33
N HIS A 194 9.17 -8.29 -9.00
CA HIS A 194 7.71 -8.32 -9.22
C HIS A 194 7.23 -7.35 -10.31
N VAL A 195 7.87 -6.19 -10.42
CA VAL A 195 7.45 -5.10 -11.33
C VAL A 195 8.64 -4.44 -12.01
N GLY A 196 9.72 -5.19 -12.25
CA GLY A 196 11.03 -4.66 -12.67
C GLY A 196 11.00 -3.76 -13.90
N GLY A 197 10.17 -4.05 -14.89
CA GLY A 197 10.03 -3.22 -16.09
C GLY A 197 9.45 -1.81 -15.84
N MET A 198 8.94 -1.53 -14.65
CA MET A 198 8.32 -0.26 -14.27
C MET A 198 9.16 0.54 -13.27
N LEU A 199 10.38 0.12 -12.99
CA LEU A 199 11.28 0.88 -12.13
C LEU A 199 11.79 2.13 -12.85
N ARG A 200 11.96 3.21 -12.10
CA ARG A 200 12.71 4.39 -12.56
C ARG A 200 14.16 3.97 -12.79
N HIS A 201 14.68 4.18 -13.98
CA HIS A 201 16.11 4.05 -14.19
C HIS A 201 16.79 5.12 -13.33
N GLY A 202 17.66 4.68 -12.40
CA GLY A 202 18.41 5.60 -11.59
C GLY A 202 19.21 6.52 -12.52
N SER A 203 19.02 7.83 -12.43
CA SER A 203 20.04 8.75 -12.85
C SER A 203 21.26 8.40 -12.00
N ALA A 204 22.27 7.83 -12.64
CA ALA A 204 23.59 7.73 -12.03
C ALA A 204 23.99 9.15 -11.61
N ALA A 205 24.08 9.39 -10.30
CA ALA A 205 24.69 10.60 -9.75
C ALA A 205 26.19 10.38 -9.70
#